data_eebbb2d369fe144386bc3f63b20b882b
#
_entry.id   eebbb2d369fe144386bc3f63b20b882b
#
_cell.length_a   1.000
_cell.length_b   1.000
_cell.length_c   1.000
_cell.angle_alpha   90.00
_cell.angle_beta   90.00
_cell.angle_gamma   90.00
#
_symmetry.space_group_name_H-M   'P 1'
#
loop_
_entity.id
_entity.type
_entity.pdbx_description
1 polymer ?
#
loop_
_entity_poly.entity_id
_entity_poly.type
_entity_poly.pdbx_seq_one_letter_code
_entity_poly.pdbx_strand_id
1 'polypeptide(L)'
;MKIRKQFLLLFISTSHLFVYAQNTEPSMFTKEANEQVVKSLPFDNKQDFEDATRGFIATIDEPSITDETGKEVYGLTVWDFLRQEAPASANPSLWRQGQLNRIHGLFEVLPGKIYQIRGFDLANMTFIRSDNGWIVIDVLLSKETALAGYNLLKKHVEDLPVKAVIYTHPHVDHFAGIDAILENAPNKPEAIEIIGPKGFFEDAVSENLMAGVAMGRRATYMYGRSLPKNEKGNIGTGLGQTTAAGTTGLVPPTREISEEGETLRIDGVEIVFMSVPGAEAPSEIMMYFPGMKAFCVAEEINRTLHNLLTLRGAKVRNGQLWSKYIDRAITECGDQVEVSFSTHHWPTWGNKNIVAYWEKQRDLYRYLHDQTLHLANQGYTPREIAEMIKLPSSIANEFANRGYYGTVSHNV
;
A
#
# COMPACT_ATOMS: atom_id res chain seq x y z
N MET A 1 -59.42 -40.55 -38.82
CA MET A 1 -58.99 -40.87 -37.44
C MET A 1 -57.88 -39.87 -37.13
N LYS A 2 -58.19 -38.75 -36.39
CA LYS A 2 -57.26 -37.67 -36.06
C LYS A 2 -56.75 -37.90 -34.64
N ILE A 3 -55.46 -38.22 -34.50
CA ILE A 3 -54.77 -38.33 -33.20
C ILE A 3 -54.37 -36.94 -32.78
N ARG A 4 -55.01 -36.41 -31.71
CA ARG A 4 -54.59 -35.18 -31.00
C ARG A 4 -53.44 -35.57 -30.09
N LYS A 5 -52.22 -34.97 -30.38
CA LYS A 5 -51.11 -34.97 -29.45
C LYS A 5 -51.38 -33.83 -28.42
N GLN A 6 -51.64 -34.19 -27.18
CA GLN A 6 -51.62 -33.29 -26.03
C GLN A 6 -50.14 -33.10 -25.62
N PHE A 7 -49.63 -31.89 -25.77
CA PHE A 7 -48.38 -31.45 -25.17
C PHE A 7 -48.63 -31.10 -23.71
N LEU A 8 -48.09 -31.88 -22.80
CA LEU A 8 -48.03 -31.59 -21.37
C LEU A 8 -46.89 -30.61 -21.14
N LEU A 9 -47.16 -29.34 -20.94
CA LEU A 9 -46.14 -28.35 -20.50
C LEU A 9 -45.89 -28.55 -19.04
N LEU A 10 -44.72 -29.14 -18.72
CA LEU A 10 -44.19 -29.26 -17.37
C LEU A 10 -43.59 -27.88 -17.01
N PHE A 11 -44.29 -27.06 -16.20
CA PHE A 11 -43.74 -25.87 -15.58
C PHE A 11 -42.78 -26.31 -14.50
N ILE A 12 -41.47 -26.32 -14.78
CA ILE A 12 -40.44 -26.41 -13.74
C ILE A 12 -40.33 -25.01 -13.13
N SER A 13 -40.98 -24.83 -11.99
CA SER A 13 -40.74 -23.69 -11.10
C SER A 13 -39.33 -23.81 -10.53
N THR A 14 -38.37 -23.15 -11.16
CA THR A 14 -37.07 -22.90 -10.52
C THR A 14 -37.27 -21.88 -9.42
N SER A 15 -37.60 -22.36 -8.22
CA SER A 15 -37.42 -21.57 -7.01
C SER A 15 -35.92 -21.25 -6.89
N HIS A 16 -35.56 -20.03 -7.23
CA HIS A 16 -34.26 -19.47 -6.90
C HIS A 16 -34.22 -19.38 -5.36
N LEU A 17 -33.64 -20.37 -4.73
CA LEU A 17 -33.16 -20.28 -3.37
C LEU A 17 -32.09 -19.20 -3.37
N PHE A 18 -32.49 -17.94 -3.11
CA PHE A 18 -31.57 -16.94 -2.61
C PHE A 18 -31.11 -17.48 -1.25
N VAL A 19 -29.95 -18.12 -1.23
CA VAL A 19 -29.21 -18.31 0.00
C VAL A 19 -28.78 -16.92 0.44
N TYR A 20 -29.65 -16.23 1.18
CA TYR A 20 -29.20 -15.13 2.02
C TYR A 20 -28.18 -15.77 2.96
N ALA A 21 -26.91 -15.40 2.83
CA ALA A 21 -25.93 -15.70 3.87
C ALA A 21 -26.56 -15.21 5.17
N GLN A 22 -26.97 -16.13 6.01
CA GLN A 22 -27.61 -15.80 7.28
C GLN A 22 -26.59 -14.97 8.05
N ASN A 23 -27.02 -13.82 8.50
CA ASN A 23 -26.28 -12.88 9.33
C ASN A 23 -26.08 -13.54 10.71
N THR A 24 -25.23 -14.56 10.77
CA THR A 24 -24.97 -15.33 11.98
C THR A 24 -24.05 -14.55 12.90
N GLU A 25 -24.36 -14.56 14.19
CA GLU A 25 -23.44 -14.09 15.22
C GLU A 25 -22.11 -14.85 15.15
N PRO A 26 -20.96 -14.19 15.44
CA PRO A 26 -19.68 -14.88 15.45
C PRO A 26 -19.65 -16.01 16.46
N SER A 27 -18.97 -17.10 16.10
CA SER A 27 -18.81 -18.25 17.00
C SER A 27 -18.05 -17.87 18.28
N MET A 28 -18.19 -18.67 19.33
CA MET A 28 -17.40 -18.50 20.56
C MET A 28 -15.90 -18.50 20.27
N PHE A 29 -15.44 -19.40 19.38
CA PHE A 29 -14.02 -19.46 18.98
C PHE A 29 -13.53 -18.15 18.34
N THR A 30 -14.36 -17.51 17.50
CA THR A 30 -14.00 -16.21 16.90
C THR A 30 -13.92 -15.13 17.97
N LYS A 31 -14.87 -15.08 18.91
CA LYS A 31 -14.86 -14.11 20.01
C LYS A 31 -13.64 -14.28 20.89
N GLU A 32 -13.33 -15.50 21.31
CA GLU A 32 -12.16 -15.83 22.13
C GLU A 32 -10.84 -15.47 21.41
N ALA A 33 -10.72 -15.79 20.13
CA ALA A 33 -9.53 -15.43 19.33
C ALA A 33 -9.36 -13.91 19.27
N ASN A 34 -10.43 -13.14 19.04
CA ASN A 34 -10.39 -11.68 19.00
C ASN A 34 -10.06 -11.07 20.39
N GLU A 35 -10.58 -11.65 21.49
CA GLU A 35 -10.20 -11.25 22.83
C GLU A 35 -8.71 -11.49 23.15
N GLN A 36 -8.12 -12.59 22.66
CA GLN A 36 -6.68 -12.83 22.80
C GLN A 36 -5.85 -11.80 22.04
N VAL A 37 -6.29 -11.35 20.85
CA VAL A 37 -5.64 -10.26 20.13
C VAL A 37 -5.62 -8.98 20.94
N VAL A 38 -6.75 -8.61 21.59
CA VAL A 38 -6.82 -7.42 22.46
C VAL A 38 -5.84 -7.52 23.63
N LYS A 39 -5.72 -8.71 24.25
CA LYS A 39 -4.81 -8.93 25.39
C LYS A 39 -3.33 -8.93 25.00
N SER A 40 -2.99 -9.28 23.76
CA SER A 40 -1.59 -9.44 23.29
C SER A 40 -0.99 -8.20 22.67
N LEU A 41 -1.79 -7.24 22.21
CA LEU A 41 -1.33 -6.05 21.51
C LEU A 41 -1.51 -4.79 22.34
N PRO A 42 -0.65 -3.78 22.18
CA PRO A 42 -0.69 -2.56 22.98
C PRO A 42 -1.77 -1.56 22.49
N PHE A 43 -3.06 -1.91 22.58
CA PHE A 43 -4.16 -1.07 22.12
C PHE A 43 -4.27 0.30 22.80
N ASP A 44 -3.66 0.44 23.98
CA ASP A 44 -3.57 1.72 24.70
C ASP A 44 -2.57 2.68 24.05
N ASN A 45 -1.63 2.18 23.26
CA ASN A 45 -0.72 3.02 22.48
C ASN A 45 -1.45 3.67 21.29
N LYS A 46 -1.55 5.00 21.32
CA LYS A 46 -2.21 5.80 20.28
C LYS A 46 -1.25 6.49 19.31
N GLN A 47 0.06 6.21 19.39
CA GLN A 47 1.07 6.88 18.57
C GLN A 47 0.75 6.81 17.06
N ASP A 48 0.29 5.66 16.55
CA ASP A 48 -0.07 5.55 15.15
C ASP A 48 -1.23 6.48 14.74
N PHE A 49 -2.21 6.74 15.63
CA PHE A 49 -3.30 7.69 15.36
C PHE A 49 -2.80 9.13 15.38
N GLU A 50 -1.87 9.46 16.27
CA GLU A 50 -1.21 10.77 16.31
C GLU A 50 -0.39 10.97 15.05
N ASP A 51 0.43 10.01 14.66
CA ASP A 51 1.26 10.04 13.45
C ASP A 51 0.40 10.09 12.18
N ALA A 52 -0.68 9.32 12.11
CA ALA A 52 -1.57 9.29 10.95
C ALA A 52 -2.34 10.60 10.74
N THR A 53 -2.56 11.39 11.77
CA THR A 53 -3.26 12.68 11.69
C THR A 53 -2.30 13.88 11.70
N ARG A 54 -1.03 13.66 12.03
CA ARG A 54 -0.04 14.72 12.13
C ARG A 54 0.15 15.47 10.81
N GLY A 55 0.18 16.80 10.89
CA GLY A 55 0.38 17.68 9.75
C GLY A 55 -0.79 17.76 8.78
N PHE A 56 -2.01 17.33 9.17
CA PHE A 56 -3.20 17.46 8.32
C PHE A 56 -3.43 18.91 7.92
N ILE A 57 -3.60 19.17 6.62
CA ILE A 57 -3.87 20.48 6.06
C ILE A 57 -5.32 20.56 5.59
N ALA A 58 -5.72 19.67 4.68
CA ALA A 58 -7.03 19.69 4.05
C ALA A 58 -7.41 18.35 3.44
N THR A 59 -8.69 18.19 3.16
CA THR A 59 -9.21 17.12 2.30
C THR A 59 -10.27 17.68 1.36
N ILE A 60 -10.82 16.90 0.47
CA ILE A 60 -11.97 17.29 -0.35
C ILE A 60 -13.27 17.04 0.41
N ASP A 61 -14.28 17.87 0.15
CA ASP A 61 -15.59 17.79 0.84
C ASP A 61 -16.51 16.74 0.19
N GLU A 62 -16.23 16.36 -1.04
CA GLU A 62 -17.00 15.38 -1.80
C GLU A 62 -16.84 13.98 -1.18
N PRO A 63 -17.91 13.16 -1.16
CA PRO A 63 -17.87 11.82 -0.57
C PRO A 63 -17.03 10.83 -1.38
N SER A 64 -16.72 11.16 -2.64
CA SER A 64 -15.93 10.34 -3.54
C SER A 64 -15.23 11.17 -4.61
N ILE A 65 -14.17 10.60 -5.19
CA ILE A 65 -13.51 11.10 -6.38
C ILE A 65 -14.19 10.46 -7.59
N THR A 66 -14.57 11.28 -8.58
CA THR A 66 -15.31 10.86 -9.78
C THR A 66 -14.52 11.14 -11.05
N ASP A 67 -14.84 10.43 -12.13
CA ASP A 67 -14.38 10.75 -13.48
C ASP A 67 -15.20 11.90 -14.10
N GLU A 68 -14.86 12.29 -15.32
CA GLU A 68 -15.53 13.38 -16.07
C GLU A 68 -17.03 13.12 -16.35
N THR A 69 -17.47 11.86 -16.27
CA THR A 69 -18.88 11.47 -16.44
C THR A 69 -19.66 11.50 -15.12
N GLY A 70 -19.00 11.74 -14.00
CA GLY A 70 -19.56 11.67 -12.65
C GLY A 70 -19.60 10.26 -12.06
N LYS A 71 -18.98 9.28 -12.70
CA LYS A 71 -18.87 7.92 -12.17
C LYS A 71 -17.82 7.89 -11.07
N GLU A 72 -18.14 7.23 -9.95
CA GLU A 72 -17.24 7.06 -8.84
C GLU A 72 -15.98 6.25 -9.24
N VAL A 73 -14.80 6.84 -8.98
CA VAL A 73 -13.49 6.25 -9.13
C VAL A 73 -12.96 5.75 -7.79
N TYR A 74 -13.18 6.54 -6.72
CA TYR A 74 -12.74 6.20 -5.38
C TYR A 74 -13.66 6.81 -4.31
N GLY A 75 -14.26 5.97 -3.48
CA GLY A 75 -15.13 6.41 -2.39
C GLY A 75 -14.34 6.74 -1.12
N LEU A 76 -14.47 7.95 -0.61
CA LEU A 76 -13.81 8.41 0.60
C LEU A 76 -14.62 8.11 1.86
N THR A 77 -15.93 8.38 1.83
CA THR A 77 -16.81 8.26 3.00
C THR A 77 -17.39 6.85 3.17
N VAL A 78 -17.28 5.99 2.18
CA VAL A 78 -17.80 4.61 2.23
C VAL A 78 -17.22 3.78 3.38
N TRP A 79 -16.10 4.20 3.93
CA TRP A 79 -15.38 3.58 5.05
C TRP A 79 -15.73 4.19 6.42
N ASP A 80 -16.66 5.12 6.50
CA ASP A 80 -16.99 5.83 7.76
C ASP A 80 -17.60 4.94 8.83
N PHE A 81 -18.11 3.76 8.48
CA PHE A 81 -18.52 2.75 9.45
C PHE A 81 -17.36 2.30 10.37
N LEU A 82 -16.09 2.42 9.92
CA LEU A 82 -14.90 2.12 10.72
C LEU A 82 -14.67 3.11 11.88
N ARG A 83 -15.40 4.25 11.94
CA ARG A 83 -15.37 5.17 13.10
C ARG A 83 -15.92 4.54 14.36
N GLN A 84 -16.72 3.47 14.21
CA GLN A 84 -17.34 2.74 15.29
C GLN A 84 -16.35 1.75 15.93
N GLU A 85 -16.73 1.18 17.07
CA GLU A 85 -16.00 0.09 17.70
C GLU A 85 -16.02 -1.17 16.83
N ALA A 86 -14.97 -1.99 16.96
CA ALA A 86 -14.88 -3.24 16.23
C ALA A 86 -16.00 -4.19 16.64
N PRO A 87 -16.78 -4.75 15.71
CA PRO A 87 -17.75 -5.78 16.05
C PRO A 87 -17.03 -7.06 16.48
N ALA A 88 -17.68 -7.88 17.29
CA ALA A 88 -17.09 -9.12 17.82
C ALA A 88 -16.67 -10.12 16.72
N SER A 89 -17.18 -9.97 15.49
CA SER A 89 -16.84 -10.77 14.31
C SER A 89 -15.56 -10.32 13.61
N ALA A 90 -15.11 -9.08 13.80
CA ALA A 90 -13.91 -8.55 13.15
C ALA A 90 -12.68 -8.69 14.05
N ASN A 91 -11.53 -8.99 13.44
CA ASN A 91 -10.26 -8.95 14.17
C ASN A 91 -9.99 -7.51 14.62
N PRO A 92 -9.82 -7.23 15.92
CA PRO A 92 -9.71 -5.86 16.43
C PRO A 92 -8.45 -5.13 15.94
N SER A 93 -7.35 -5.85 15.66
CA SER A 93 -6.15 -5.21 15.10
C SER A 93 -6.32 -4.85 13.64
N LEU A 94 -7.02 -5.67 12.85
CA LEU A 94 -7.37 -5.33 11.47
C LEU A 94 -8.37 -4.18 11.39
N TRP A 95 -9.32 -4.12 12.32
CA TRP A 95 -10.25 -2.99 12.44
C TRP A 95 -9.51 -1.68 12.73
N ARG A 96 -8.56 -1.72 13.69
CA ARG A 96 -7.67 -0.59 13.98
C ARG A 96 -6.88 -0.15 12.74
N GLN A 97 -6.35 -1.10 11.97
CA GLN A 97 -5.65 -0.79 10.72
C GLN A 97 -6.59 -0.10 9.72
N GLY A 98 -7.82 -0.57 9.58
CA GLY A 98 -8.84 0.08 8.75
C GLY A 98 -9.17 1.50 9.22
N GLN A 99 -9.25 1.73 10.54
CA GLN A 99 -9.46 3.07 11.12
C GLN A 99 -8.32 4.04 10.75
N LEU A 100 -7.10 3.57 10.72
CA LEU A 100 -5.92 4.37 10.36
C LEU A 100 -5.87 4.62 8.85
N ASN A 101 -6.09 3.58 8.04
CA ASN A 101 -6.03 3.68 6.58
C ASN A 101 -7.13 4.57 5.96
N ARG A 102 -8.27 4.78 6.67
CA ARG A 102 -9.32 5.67 6.19
C ARG A 102 -9.02 7.17 6.39
N ILE A 103 -7.94 7.51 7.11
CA ILE A 103 -7.52 8.90 7.28
C ILE A 103 -6.97 9.40 5.94
N HIS A 104 -7.63 10.39 5.35
CA HIS A 104 -7.33 10.84 3.99
C HIS A 104 -7.18 12.37 3.90
N GLY A 105 -6.38 12.83 2.94
CA GLY A 105 -6.18 14.25 2.66
C GLY A 105 -4.73 14.60 2.31
N LEU A 106 -4.43 15.89 2.38
CA LEU A 106 -3.10 16.49 2.26
C LEU A 106 -2.51 16.70 3.64
N PHE A 107 -1.28 16.26 3.82
CA PHE A 107 -0.55 16.33 5.08
C PHE A 107 0.84 16.93 4.87
N GLU A 108 1.27 17.81 5.77
CA GLU A 108 2.63 18.30 5.86
C GLU A 108 3.47 17.33 6.70
N VAL A 109 4.35 16.59 6.05
CA VAL A 109 5.22 15.57 6.68
C VAL A 109 6.44 16.24 7.32
N LEU A 110 7.07 17.16 6.59
CA LEU A 110 8.16 18.01 7.08
C LEU A 110 7.84 19.47 6.75
N PRO A 111 7.81 20.37 7.75
CA PRO A 111 7.34 21.72 7.57
C PRO A 111 8.01 22.47 6.40
N GLY A 112 7.21 22.95 5.46
CA GLY A 112 7.62 23.67 4.26
C GLY A 112 8.44 22.87 3.25
N LYS A 113 8.61 21.54 3.43
CA LYS A 113 9.53 20.73 2.62
C LYS A 113 8.88 19.47 2.01
N ILE A 114 8.12 18.70 2.78
CA ILE A 114 7.56 17.42 2.35
C ILE A 114 6.08 17.41 2.63
N TYR A 115 5.29 17.10 1.60
CA TYR A 115 3.84 16.97 1.68
C TYR A 115 3.40 15.62 1.12
N GLN A 116 2.32 15.06 1.65
CA GLN A 116 1.80 13.76 1.24
C GLN A 116 0.29 13.80 1.04
N ILE A 117 -0.17 13.28 -0.10
CA ILE A 117 -1.57 12.87 -0.28
C ILE A 117 -1.69 11.44 0.20
N ARG A 118 -2.59 11.21 1.14
CA ARG A 118 -2.87 9.87 1.70
C ARG A 118 -4.34 9.56 1.65
N GLY A 119 -4.69 8.28 1.46
CA GLY A 119 -6.06 7.79 1.50
C GLY A 119 -6.95 8.21 0.33
N PHE A 120 -6.37 8.71 -0.76
CA PHE A 120 -7.07 8.99 -2.02
C PHE A 120 -6.97 7.82 -3.01
N ASP A 121 -6.14 6.85 -2.68
CA ASP A 121 -5.96 5.59 -3.38
C ASP A 121 -5.33 4.57 -2.42
N LEU A 122 -4.87 3.44 -2.93
CA LEU A 122 -4.14 2.44 -2.17
C LEU A 122 -2.79 2.99 -1.70
N ALA A 123 -2.03 3.61 -2.63
CA ALA A 123 -0.73 4.22 -2.36
C ALA A 123 -0.83 5.69 -1.93
N ASN A 124 0.28 6.28 -1.55
CA ASN A 124 0.47 7.69 -1.26
C ASN A 124 1.16 8.39 -2.44
N MET A 125 0.91 9.69 -2.61
CA MET A 125 1.66 10.56 -3.51
C MET A 125 2.39 11.61 -2.68
N THR A 126 3.72 11.73 -2.85
CA THR A 126 4.55 12.62 -2.04
C THR A 126 5.12 13.75 -2.88
N PHE A 127 5.13 14.95 -2.34
CA PHE A 127 5.69 16.16 -2.95
C PHE A 127 6.85 16.68 -2.11
N ILE A 128 8.02 16.79 -2.72
CA ILE A 128 9.23 17.37 -2.13
C ILE A 128 9.40 18.79 -2.69
N ARG A 129 9.46 19.77 -1.81
CA ARG A 129 9.74 21.15 -2.19
C ARG A 129 11.18 21.31 -2.63
N SER A 130 11.40 21.73 -3.87
CA SER A 130 12.70 22.13 -4.40
C SER A 130 12.85 23.66 -4.43
N ASP A 131 13.97 24.18 -4.93
CA ASP A 131 14.21 25.62 -4.96
C ASP A 131 13.14 26.38 -5.77
N ASN A 132 12.69 25.84 -6.90
CA ASN A 132 11.76 26.49 -7.80
C ASN A 132 10.60 25.60 -8.27
N GLY A 133 10.27 24.53 -7.52
CA GLY A 133 9.23 23.61 -7.96
C GLY A 133 8.98 22.42 -7.03
N TRP A 134 8.38 21.40 -7.59
CA TRP A 134 8.07 20.13 -6.93
C TRP A 134 8.83 18.97 -7.55
N ILE A 135 9.31 18.07 -6.72
CA ILE A 135 9.66 16.70 -7.08
C ILE A 135 8.54 15.82 -6.55
N VAL A 136 7.92 15.03 -7.42
CA VAL A 136 6.80 14.16 -7.06
C VAL A 136 7.30 12.73 -6.95
N ILE A 137 7.04 12.05 -5.84
CA ILE A 137 7.34 10.62 -5.65
C ILE A 137 6.03 9.86 -5.71
N ASP A 138 5.93 8.96 -6.68
CA ASP A 138 4.75 8.20 -7.07
C ASP A 138 3.54 9.08 -7.40
N VAL A 139 2.59 8.54 -8.14
CA VAL A 139 1.47 9.31 -8.68
C VAL A 139 0.13 8.59 -8.59
N LEU A 140 -0.03 7.69 -7.62
CA LEU A 140 -1.22 6.89 -7.39
C LEU A 140 -1.58 5.97 -8.59
N LEU A 141 -2.70 5.27 -8.49
CA LEU A 141 -3.15 4.30 -9.49
C LEU A 141 -3.93 4.95 -10.64
N SER A 142 -4.67 6.02 -10.38
CA SER A 142 -5.51 6.63 -11.42
C SER A 142 -5.26 8.12 -11.59
N LYS A 143 -5.47 8.60 -12.84
CA LYS A 143 -5.41 10.02 -13.19
C LYS A 143 -6.33 10.85 -12.29
N GLU A 144 -7.53 10.37 -12.02
CA GLU A 144 -8.55 11.10 -11.27
C GLU A 144 -8.14 11.28 -9.80
N THR A 145 -7.64 10.22 -9.16
CA THR A 145 -7.18 10.29 -7.76
C THR A 145 -5.92 11.14 -7.62
N ALA A 146 -4.97 10.99 -8.56
CA ALA A 146 -3.77 11.81 -8.60
C ALA A 146 -4.09 13.28 -8.86
N LEU A 147 -5.01 13.59 -9.76
CA LEU A 147 -5.45 14.97 -10.06
C LEU A 147 -6.14 15.61 -8.85
N ALA A 148 -7.00 14.87 -8.16
CA ALA A 148 -7.65 15.35 -6.94
C ALA A 148 -6.62 15.72 -5.87
N GLY A 149 -5.62 14.85 -5.64
CA GLY A 149 -4.54 15.11 -4.70
C GLY A 149 -3.64 16.28 -5.12
N TYR A 150 -3.28 16.35 -6.40
CA TYR A 150 -2.45 17.44 -6.93
C TYR A 150 -3.16 18.80 -6.86
N ASN A 151 -4.46 18.84 -7.16
CA ASN A 151 -5.26 20.05 -7.02
C ASN A 151 -5.36 20.52 -5.56
N LEU A 152 -5.41 19.58 -4.62
CA LEU A 152 -5.41 19.88 -3.19
C LEU A 152 -4.08 20.53 -2.77
N LEU A 153 -2.93 20.04 -3.24
CA LEU A 153 -1.62 20.65 -3.03
C LEU A 153 -1.58 22.07 -3.60
N LYS A 154 -1.98 22.23 -4.88
CA LYS A 154 -1.98 23.56 -5.55
C LYS A 154 -2.84 24.58 -4.80
N LYS A 155 -4.00 24.16 -4.32
CA LYS A 155 -4.95 25.04 -3.63
C LYS A 155 -4.48 25.45 -2.23
N HIS A 156 -3.86 24.56 -1.49
CA HIS A 156 -3.59 24.77 -0.06
C HIS A 156 -2.11 25.02 0.28
N VAL A 157 -1.21 24.73 -0.65
CA VAL A 157 0.22 24.99 -0.49
C VAL A 157 0.69 25.96 -1.57
N GLU A 158 0.96 25.46 -2.78
CA GLU A 158 1.44 26.33 -3.87
C GLU A 158 1.37 25.62 -5.24
N ASP A 159 1.02 26.39 -6.29
CA ASP A 159 1.03 25.93 -7.68
C ASP A 159 2.38 26.24 -8.34
N LEU A 160 3.31 25.30 -8.24
CA LEU A 160 4.67 25.40 -8.76
C LEU A 160 4.92 24.42 -9.90
N PRO A 161 5.93 24.69 -10.77
CA PRO A 161 6.38 23.74 -11.77
C PRO A 161 6.81 22.40 -11.16
N VAL A 162 6.53 21.31 -11.85
CA VAL A 162 7.06 19.98 -11.50
C VAL A 162 8.41 19.80 -12.18
N LYS A 163 9.45 19.51 -11.43
CA LYS A 163 10.84 19.31 -11.92
C LYS A 163 11.10 17.87 -12.29
N ALA A 164 10.62 16.96 -11.47
CA ALA A 164 10.73 15.53 -11.70
C ALA A 164 9.56 14.76 -11.11
N VAL A 165 9.27 13.59 -11.70
CA VAL A 165 8.46 12.53 -11.11
C VAL A 165 9.39 11.33 -10.89
N ILE A 166 9.38 10.76 -9.70
CA ILE A 166 10.19 9.59 -9.35
C ILE A 166 9.23 8.44 -9.05
N TYR A 167 9.31 7.38 -9.84
CA TYR A 167 8.64 6.12 -9.55
C TYR A 167 9.52 5.29 -8.62
N THR A 168 8.96 4.82 -7.51
CA THR A 168 9.70 3.97 -6.59
C THR A 168 9.88 2.56 -7.13
N HIS A 169 8.83 2.00 -7.75
CA HIS A 169 8.82 0.64 -8.28
C HIS A 169 7.67 0.41 -9.29
N PRO A 170 7.62 -0.73 -10.03
CA PRO A 170 6.71 -0.92 -11.17
C PRO A 170 5.30 -1.43 -10.82
N HIS A 171 4.84 -1.37 -9.58
CA HIS A 171 3.45 -1.67 -9.27
C HIS A 171 2.55 -0.52 -9.69
N VAL A 172 1.35 -0.87 -10.20
CA VAL A 172 0.47 0.07 -10.91
C VAL A 172 -0.01 1.25 -10.06
N ASP A 173 -0.13 1.09 -8.77
CA ASP A 173 -0.58 2.11 -7.83
C ASP A 173 0.48 3.18 -7.50
N HIS A 174 1.68 3.08 -8.09
CA HIS A 174 2.77 4.05 -7.92
C HIS A 174 3.03 4.91 -9.15
N PHE A 175 2.60 4.46 -10.35
CA PHE A 175 2.92 5.18 -11.57
C PHE A 175 1.71 5.54 -12.46
N ALA A 176 0.57 4.85 -12.31
CA ALA A 176 -0.43 4.90 -13.37
C ALA A 176 -1.29 6.17 -13.40
N GLY A 177 -1.22 7.02 -12.38
CA GLY A 177 -1.82 8.34 -12.38
C GLY A 177 -0.98 9.46 -13.03
N ILE A 178 0.13 9.13 -13.71
CA ILE A 178 1.10 10.09 -14.25
C ILE A 178 0.51 11.19 -15.11
N ASP A 179 -0.53 10.88 -15.90
CA ASP A 179 -1.18 11.85 -16.79
C ASP A 179 -1.76 13.04 -16.02
N ALA A 180 -2.15 12.86 -14.76
CA ALA A 180 -2.61 13.94 -13.90
C ALA A 180 -1.54 15.03 -13.72
N ILE A 181 -0.27 14.63 -13.61
CA ILE A 181 0.84 15.56 -13.44
C ILE A 181 1.22 16.16 -14.80
N LEU A 182 1.42 15.32 -15.84
CA LEU A 182 1.88 15.78 -17.15
C LEU A 182 0.91 16.76 -17.84
N GLU A 183 -0.39 16.58 -17.65
CA GLU A 183 -1.41 17.43 -18.27
C GLU A 183 -1.72 18.70 -17.44
N ASN A 184 -1.41 18.73 -16.14
CA ASN A 184 -1.88 19.79 -15.24
C ASN A 184 -0.77 20.56 -14.51
N ALA A 185 0.51 20.19 -14.70
CA ALA A 185 1.63 20.97 -14.19
C ALA A 185 1.73 22.32 -14.92
N PRO A 186 2.16 23.40 -14.25
CA PRO A 186 2.33 24.71 -14.90
C PRO A 186 3.37 24.74 -16.02
N ASN A 187 4.33 23.83 -16.01
CA ASN A 187 5.36 23.66 -17.04
C ASN A 187 4.97 22.59 -18.06
N LYS A 188 5.66 22.63 -19.20
CA LYS A 188 5.44 21.64 -20.26
C LYS A 188 5.87 20.24 -19.84
N PRO A 189 5.16 19.18 -20.28
CA PRO A 189 5.52 17.78 -19.96
C PRO A 189 6.97 17.42 -20.28
N GLU A 190 7.50 17.90 -21.40
CA GLU A 190 8.89 17.62 -21.84
C GLU A 190 9.96 18.21 -20.91
N ALA A 191 9.59 19.14 -20.03
CA ALA A 191 10.46 19.72 -19.02
C ALA A 191 10.41 18.98 -17.68
N ILE A 192 9.64 17.88 -17.59
CA ILE A 192 9.51 17.05 -16.40
C ILE A 192 10.38 15.80 -16.60
N GLU A 193 11.43 15.64 -15.79
CA GLU A 193 12.23 14.42 -15.79
C GLU A 193 11.45 13.29 -15.11
N ILE A 194 11.35 12.14 -15.76
CA ILE A 194 10.73 10.94 -15.16
C ILE A 194 11.85 9.97 -14.80
N ILE A 195 11.98 9.69 -13.51
CA ILE A 195 13.05 8.89 -12.93
C ILE A 195 12.44 7.59 -12.38
N GLY A 196 13.12 6.47 -12.58
CA GLY A 196 12.70 5.19 -12.01
C GLY A 196 13.88 4.23 -11.83
N PRO A 197 13.68 3.10 -11.14
CA PRO A 197 14.70 2.08 -11.02
C PRO A 197 14.97 1.43 -12.37
N LYS A 198 16.20 0.97 -12.57
CA LYS A 198 16.60 0.21 -13.77
C LYS A 198 15.68 -1.01 -13.97
N GLY A 199 15.17 -1.15 -15.20
CA GLY A 199 14.25 -2.23 -15.56
C GLY A 199 12.78 -1.96 -15.21
N PHE A 200 12.46 -0.77 -14.70
CA PHE A 200 11.10 -0.39 -14.33
C PHE A 200 10.08 -0.67 -15.44
N PHE A 201 10.37 -0.23 -16.68
CA PHE A 201 9.39 -0.32 -17.76
C PHE A 201 9.08 -1.75 -18.16
N GLU A 202 10.11 -2.59 -18.28
CA GLU A 202 9.96 -4.02 -18.59
C GLU A 202 9.16 -4.75 -17.51
N ASP A 203 9.43 -4.46 -16.25
CA ASP A 203 8.71 -5.07 -15.12
C ASP A 203 7.25 -4.59 -15.06
N ALA A 204 6.99 -3.29 -15.25
CA ALA A 204 5.65 -2.73 -15.31
C ALA A 204 4.82 -3.33 -16.45
N VAL A 205 5.39 -3.48 -17.65
CA VAL A 205 4.75 -4.15 -18.79
C VAL A 205 4.49 -5.62 -18.52
N SER A 206 5.48 -6.33 -17.98
CA SER A 206 5.36 -7.76 -17.67
C SER A 206 4.21 -8.04 -16.70
N GLU A 207 4.10 -7.27 -15.63
CA GLU A 207 3.10 -7.47 -14.60
C GLU A 207 1.72 -6.94 -15.02
N ASN A 208 1.63 -5.71 -15.50
CA ASN A 208 0.35 -5.03 -15.66
C ASN A 208 -0.29 -5.24 -17.04
N LEU A 209 0.47 -5.52 -18.08
CA LEU A 209 -0.06 -5.81 -19.41
C LEU A 209 -0.05 -7.31 -19.71
N MET A 210 1.09 -7.98 -19.64
CA MET A 210 1.18 -9.38 -20.04
C MET A 210 0.43 -10.32 -19.08
N ALA A 211 0.61 -10.15 -17.77
CA ALA A 211 -0.09 -10.91 -16.76
C ALA A 211 -1.39 -10.25 -16.28
N GLY A 212 -1.66 -9.01 -16.68
CA GLY A 212 -2.67 -8.11 -16.10
C GLY A 212 -4.08 -8.69 -16.00
N VAL A 213 -4.58 -9.38 -17.03
CA VAL A 213 -5.92 -9.99 -16.99
C VAL A 213 -6.02 -11.09 -15.93
N ALA A 214 -5.01 -11.95 -15.83
CA ALA A 214 -4.99 -13.02 -14.83
C ALA A 214 -4.87 -12.44 -13.42
N MET A 215 -4.00 -11.46 -13.25
CA MET A 215 -3.78 -10.77 -11.98
C MET A 215 -5.02 -9.97 -11.55
N GLY A 216 -5.68 -9.27 -12.44
CA GLY A 216 -6.91 -8.54 -12.17
C GLY A 216 -8.06 -9.43 -11.66
N ARG A 217 -8.22 -10.63 -12.24
CA ARG A 217 -9.18 -11.63 -11.75
C ARG A 217 -8.86 -12.09 -10.33
N ARG A 218 -7.60 -12.39 -10.04
CA ARG A 218 -7.16 -12.83 -8.71
C ARG A 218 -7.23 -11.70 -7.68
N ALA A 219 -6.92 -10.47 -8.09
CA ALA A 219 -7.04 -9.28 -7.26
C ALA A 219 -8.47 -9.06 -6.74
N THR A 220 -9.50 -9.45 -7.50
CA THR A 220 -10.90 -9.39 -7.05
C THR A 220 -11.11 -10.19 -5.76
N TYR A 221 -10.49 -11.36 -5.65
CA TYR A 221 -10.54 -12.19 -4.45
C TYR A 221 -9.57 -11.67 -3.37
N MET A 222 -8.33 -11.36 -3.74
CA MET A 222 -7.31 -10.89 -2.81
C MET A 222 -7.72 -9.62 -2.06
N TYR A 223 -8.31 -8.65 -2.76
CA TYR A 223 -8.77 -7.38 -2.18
C TYR A 223 -10.22 -7.40 -1.70
N GLY A 224 -10.95 -8.51 -1.91
CA GLY A 224 -12.37 -8.59 -1.53
C GLY A 224 -13.25 -7.55 -2.23
N ARG A 225 -12.94 -7.20 -3.50
CA ARG A 225 -13.63 -6.12 -4.22
C ARG A 225 -15.13 -6.34 -4.39
N SER A 226 -15.59 -7.59 -4.47
CA SER A 226 -16.99 -7.96 -4.59
C SER A 226 -17.76 -7.97 -3.26
N LEU A 227 -17.07 -7.83 -2.13
CA LEU A 227 -17.72 -7.76 -0.84
C LEU A 227 -18.26 -6.34 -0.56
N PRO A 228 -19.40 -6.21 0.11
CA PRO A 228 -19.92 -4.91 0.51
C PRO A 228 -18.96 -4.23 1.50
N LYS A 229 -18.86 -2.90 1.42
CA LYS A 229 -18.05 -2.08 2.32
C LYS A 229 -18.84 -1.84 3.61
N ASN A 230 -18.69 -2.71 4.56
CA ASN A 230 -19.36 -2.63 5.88
C ASN A 230 -18.68 -3.56 6.89
N GLU A 231 -19.16 -3.56 8.12
CA GLU A 231 -18.61 -4.31 9.27
C GLU A 231 -18.64 -5.85 9.12
N LYS A 232 -19.40 -6.38 8.16
CA LYS A 232 -19.52 -7.83 7.87
C LYS A 232 -18.94 -8.22 6.52
N GLY A 233 -18.46 -7.25 5.76
CA GLY A 233 -17.88 -7.43 4.43
C GLY A 233 -16.41 -7.03 4.39
N ASN A 234 -16.08 -6.11 3.48
CA ASN A 234 -14.74 -5.62 3.30
C ASN A 234 -14.49 -4.41 4.22
N ILE A 235 -13.43 -4.46 5.03
CA ILE A 235 -12.99 -3.39 5.94
C ILE A 235 -11.64 -2.79 5.52
N GLY A 236 -11.18 -3.04 4.31
CA GLY A 236 -9.92 -2.56 3.74
C GLY A 236 -9.08 -3.68 3.20
N THR A 237 -7.90 -3.35 2.68
CA THR A 237 -6.92 -4.31 2.14
C THR A 237 -5.74 -4.55 3.09
N GLY A 238 -5.67 -3.80 4.20
CA GLY A 238 -4.53 -3.82 5.11
C GLY A 238 -3.42 -2.87 4.70
N LEU A 239 -3.09 -2.79 3.41
CA LEU A 239 -2.11 -1.86 2.84
C LEU A 239 -2.68 -0.44 2.66
N GLY A 240 -3.96 -0.36 2.39
CA GLY A 240 -4.79 0.83 2.28
C GLY A 240 -6.25 0.43 2.31
N GLN A 241 -7.16 1.28 1.86
CA GLN A 241 -8.58 0.95 1.88
C GLN A 241 -8.99 0.10 0.66
N THR A 242 -8.66 0.56 -0.53
CA THR A 242 -8.94 -0.12 -1.80
C THR A 242 -8.13 0.51 -2.93
N THR A 243 -8.14 -0.10 -4.09
CA THR A 243 -7.58 0.46 -5.32
C THR A 243 -8.62 1.32 -6.05
N ALA A 244 -8.22 2.44 -6.63
CA ALA A 244 -9.06 3.24 -7.50
C ALA A 244 -9.49 2.46 -8.75
N ALA A 245 -10.60 2.89 -9.37
CA ALA A 245 -11.15 2.31 -10.60
C ALA A 245 -11.26 3.39 -11.70
N GLY A 246 -10.17 4.12 -11.93
CA GLY A 246 -10.08 5.23 -12.87
C GLY A 246 -9.19 4.95 -14.08
N THR A 247 -8.80 6.02 -14.76
CA THR A 247 -7.93 6.01 -15.94
C THR A 247 -6.48 5.76 -15.53
N THR A 248 -5.80 4.87 -16.24
CA THR A 248 -4.41 4.49 -15.96
C THR A 248 -3.51 4.79 -17.14
N GLY A 249 -2.32 5.33 -16.89
CA GLY A 249 -1.28 5.60 -17.87
C GLY A 249 0.02 4.85 -17.54
N LEU A 250 0.92 4.77 -18.51
CA LEU A 250 2.29 4.28 -18.31
C LEU A 250 3.22 5.11 -19.20
N VAL A 251 4.06 5.90 -18.58
CA VAL A 251 5.11 6.66 -19.26
C VAL A 251 6.46 6.13 -18.78
N PRO A 252 7.33 5.67 -19.71
CA PRO A 252 8.64 5.16 -19.33
C PRO A 252 9.50 6.21 -18.63
N PRO A 253 10.36 5.83 -17.68
CA PRO A 253 11.39 6.72 -17.16
C PRO A 253 12.24 7.30 -18.28
N THR A 254 12.53 8.59 -18.22
CA THR A 254 13.54 9.26 -19.08
C THR A 254 14.94 9.09 -18.52
N ARG A 255 15.03 8.72 -17.25
CA ARG A 255 16.27 8.40 -16.54
C ARG A 255 16.06 7.21 -15.61
N GLU A 256 16.95 6.23 -15.71
CA GLU A 256 16.97 5.08 -14.81
C GLU A 256 18.09 5.24 -13.77
N ILE A 257 17.76 4.87 -12.53
CA ILE A 257 18.73 4.72 -11.43
C ILE A 257 19.28 3.29 -11.52
N SER A 258 20.56 3.18 -11.88
CA SER A 258 21.18 1.88 -12.17
C SER A 258 22.33 1.51 -11.25
N GLU A 259 22.90 2.49 -10.55
CA GLU A 259 24.04 2.28 -9.68
C GLU A 259 23.63 2.39 -8.21
N GLU A 260 24.31 1.59 -7.39
CA GLU A 260 24.17 1.63 -5.95
C GLU A 260 24.72 2.94 -5.39
N GLY A 261 23.93 3.64 -4.53
CA GLY A 261 24.34 4.92 -3.96
C GLY A 261 24.39 6.07 -4.94
N GLU A 262 23.75 5.95 -6.12
CA GLU A 262 23.66 7.04 -7.08
C GLU A 262 23.07 8.29 -6.41
N THR A 263 23.69 9.43 -6.61
CA THR A 263 23.24 10.69 -6.02
C THR A 263 22.89 11.68 -7.13
N LEU A 264 21.68 12.23 -7.06
CA LEU A 264 21.22 13.30 -7.94
C LEU A 264 20.98 14.58 -7.15
N ARG A 265 21.17 15.71 -7.84
CA ARG A 265 20.72 17.01 -7.38
C ARG A 265 19.67 17.55 -8.35
N ILE A 266 18.42 17.58 -7.89
CA ILE A 266 17.28 18.04 -8.69
C ILE A 266 16.79 19.36 -8.12
N ASP A 267 16.91 20.45 -8.88
CA ASP A 267 16.48 21.80 -8.50
C ASP A 267 16.83 22.15 -7.03
N GLY A 268 18.11 21.93 -6.66
CA GLY A 268 18.64 22.22 -5.32
C GLY A 268 18.53 21.09 -4.29
N VAL A 269 17.65 20.12 -4.49
CA VAL A 269 17.48 18.98 -3.58
C VAL A 269 18.45 17.85 -3.93
N GLU A 270 19.25 17.46 -2.94
CA GLU A 270 20.14 16.29 -3.04
C GLU A 270 19.38 15.02 -2.61
N ILE A 271 19.44 13.99 -3.45
CA ILE A 271 18.77 12.71 -3.26
C ILE A 271 19.80 11.60 -3.44
N VAL A 272 19.99 10.78 -2.40
CA VAL A 272 20.84 9.57 -2.46
C VAL A 272 19.92 8.39 -2.66
N PHE A 273 20.09 7.67 -3.76
CA PHE A 273 19.29 6.50 -4.12
C PHE A 273 19.89 5.21 -3.57
N MET A 274 19.05 4.35 -3.07
CA MET A 274 19.41 3.01 -2.61
C MET A 274 18.61 2.01 -3.44
N SER A 275 19.30 1.26 -4.34
CA SER A 275 18.66 0.22 -5.16
C SER A 275 18.37 -1.02 -4.31
N VAL A 276 17.12 -1.52 -4.40
CA VAL A 276 16.60 -2.63 -3.56
C VAL A 276 15.83 -3.68 -4.38
N PRO A 277 16.37 -4.16 -5.52
CA PRO A 277 15.65 -5.04 -6.42
C PRO A 277 15.39 -6.42 -5.81
N GLY A 278 14.20 -6.98 -6.09
CA GLY A 278 13.84 -8.35 -5.76
C GLY A 278 13.40 -8.57 -4.31
N ALA A 279 13.24 -7.50 -3.54
CA ALA A 279 12.62 -7.55 -2.23
C ALA A 279 11.09 -7.41 -2.36
N GLU A 280 10.54 -6.20 -2.30
CA GLU A 280 9.11 -5.96 -2.54
C GLU A 280 8.76 -6.07 -4.03
N ALA A 281 9.53 -5.44 -4.90
CA ALA A 281 9.37 -5.46 -6.34
C ALA A 281 10.64 -5.95 -7.06
N PRO A 282 10.53 -6.41 -8.33
CA PRO A 282 11.71 -6.83 -9.09
C PRO A 282 12.71 -5.71 -9.34
N SER A 283 12.23 -4.46 -9.48
CA SER A 283 13.02 -3.23 -9.54
C SER A 283 12.41 -2.22 -8.58
N GLU A 284 13.21 -1.69 -7.64
CA GLU A 284 12.75 -0.75 -6.62
C GLU A 284 13.90 0.11 -6.10
N ILE A 285 13.58 1.35 -5.69
CA ILE A 285 14.52 2.30 -5.10
C ILE A 285 13.94 2.95 -3.86
N MET A 286 14.74 3.03 -2.80
CA MET A 286 14.55 3.92 -1.65
C MET A 286 15.36 5.21 -1.86
N MET A 287 15.02 6.27 -1.10
CA MET A 287 15.65 7.59 -1.27
C MET A 287 15.93 8.25 0.08
N TYR A 288 17.18 8.67 0.28
CA TYR A 288 17.57 9.51 1.41
C TYR A 288 17.75 10.97 0.96
N PHE A 289 17.25 11.89 1.75
CA PHE A 289 17.32 13.34 1.56
C PHE A 289 18.20 13.96 2.66
N PRO A 290 19.53 14.02 2.48
CA PRO A 290 20.45 14.45 3.54
C PRO A 290 20.13 15.81 4.12
N GLY A 291 19.83 16.80 3.26
CA GLY A 291 19.48 18.16 3.65
C GLY A 291 18.18 18.28 4.45
N MET A 292 17.35 17.24 4.46
CA MET A 292 16.08 17.18 5.18
C MET A 292 16.08 16.15 6.31
N LYS A 293 17.14 15.35 6.44
CA LYS A 293 17.19 14.17 7.32
C LYS A 293 15.97 13.26 7.18
N ALA A 294 15.45 13.14 5.95
CA ALA A 294 14.24 12.41 5.62
C ALA A 294 14.57 11.21 4.75
N PHE A 295 13.86 10.10 4.96
CA PHE A 295 14.06 8.87 4.21
C PHE A 295 12.71 8.38 3.65
N CYS A 296 12.62 8.24 2.34
CA CYS A 296 11.56 7.53 1.64
C CYS A 296 11.92 6.05 1.57
N VAL A 297 11.21 5.23 2.32
CA VAL A 297 11.45 3.78 2.38
C VAL A 297 10.72 3.00 1.28
N ALA A 298 10.17 3.70 0.29
CA ALA A 298 9.35 3.12 -0.78
C ALA A 298 8.27 2.18 -0.21
N GLU A 299 8.18 0.95 -0.66
CA GLU A 299 7.30 -0.08 -0.08
C GLU A 299 8.05 -1.13 0.76
N GLU A 300 9.38 -0.95 0.95
CA GLU A 300 10.22 -1.86 1.75
C GLU A 300 9.86 -1.90 3.23
N ILE A 301 9.32 -0.82 3.80
CA ILE A 301 8.95 -0.75 5.22
C ILE A 301 7.53 -0.22 5.36
N ASN A 302 6.62 -1.10 5.76
CA ASN A 302 5.18 -0.84 5.84
C ASN A 302 4.62 -1.10 7.23
N ARG A 303 3.45 -0.51 7.53
CA ARG A 303 2.70 -0.76 8.79
C ARG A 303 1.94 -2.10 8.74
N THR A 304 2.52 -3.14 8.11
CA THR A 304 1.97 -4.49 8.00
C THR A 304 3.07 -5.51 7.73
N LEU A 305 2.86 -6.77 8.08
CA LEU A 305 3.56 -7.86 7.41
C LEU A 305 3.07 -7.90 5.96
N HIS A 306 3.96 -7.56 5.05
CA HIS A 306 3.66 -7.60 3.62
C HIS A 306 3.69 -9.05 3.10
N ASN A 307 2.98 -9.31 2.00
CA ASN A 307 3.06 -10.61 1.36
C ASN A 307 4.41 -10.82 0.65
N LEU A 308 5.04 -11.96 0.88
CA LEU A 308 6.18 -12.46 0.08
C LEU A 308 5.66 -13.27 -1.11
N LEU A 309 4.61 -14.06 -0.89
CA LEU A 309 3.83 -14.71 -1.94
C LEU A 309 2.55 -13.91 -2.18
N THR A 310 2.48 -13.22 -3.31
CA THR A 310 1.34 -12.37 -3.65
C THR A 310 0.26 -13.20 -4.34
N LEU A 311 -0.93 -13.31 -3.74
CA LEU A 311 -2.02 -14.15 -4.25
C LEU A 311 -2.54 -13.69 -5.62
N ARG A 312 -2.45 -12.40 -5.97
CA ARG A 312 -2.78 -11.90 -7.32
C ARG A 312 -1.83 -12.42 -8.40
N GLY A 313 -0.59 -12.81 -8.04
CA GLY A 313 0.35 -13.43 -8.97
C GLY A 313 1.54 -12.56 -9.37
N ALA A 314 1.89 -11.54 -8.59
CA ALA A 314 3.17 -10.85 -8.73
C ALA A 314 4.34 -11.81 -8.52
N LYS A 315 5.54 -11.43 -8.99
CA LYS A 315 6.76 -12.23 -8.77
C LYS A 315 6.96 -12.49 -7.28
N VAL A 316 7.45 -13.69 -6.94
CA VAL A 316 7.74 -14.05 -5.55
C VAL A 316 8.87 -13.19 -5.02
N ARG A 317 8.70 -12.69 -3.83
CA ARG A 317 9.59 -11.76 -3.14
C ARG A 317 10.61 -12.49 -2.27
N ASN A 318 11.75 -11.87 -2.06
CA ASN A 318 12.84 -12.47 -1.32
C ASN A 318 12.99 -11.85 0.08
N GLY A 319 12.49 -12.53 1.11
CA GLY A 319 12.55 -12.05 2.50
C GLY A 319 13.97 -11.86 3.03
N GLN A 320 14.98 -12.60 2.53
CA GLN A 320 16.37 -12.40 2.91
C GLN A 320 16.93 -11.08 2.32
N LEU A 321 16.67 -10.80 1.04
CA LEU A 321 17.07 -9.52 0.43
C LEU A 321 16.36 -8.36 1.10
N TRP A 322 15.06 -8.51 1.34
CA TRP A 322 14.25 -7.50 2.03
C TRP A 322 14.87 -7.12 3.39
N SER A 323 15.17 -8.11 4.22
CA SER A 323 15.82 -7.84 5.51
C SER A 323 17.19 -7.18 5.37
N LYS A 324 17.99 -7.55 4.36
CA LYS A 324 19.30 -6.95 4.10
C LYS A 324 19.21 -5.49 3.68
N TYR A 325 18.21 -5.13 2.86
CA TYR A 325 18.03 -3.74 2.43
C TYR A 325 17.57 -2.84 3.57
N ILE A 326 16.69 -3.35 4.44
CA ILE A 326 16.32 -2.62 5.66
C ILE A 326 17.53 -2.46 6.58
N ASP A 327 18.34 -3.52 6.78
CA ASP A 327 19.56 -3.47 7.60
C ASP A 327 20.59 -2.46 7.05
N ARG A 328 20.70 -2.39 5.71
CA ARG A 328 21.53 -1.39 5.04
C ARG A 328 21.03 0.04 5.28
N ALA A 329 19.74 0.29 5.17
CA ALA A 329 19.16 1.60 5.48
C ALA A 329 19.43 2.01 6.93
N ILE A 330 19.34 1.08 7.89
CA ILE A 330 19.69 1.31 9.29
C ILE A 330 21.17 1.66 9.41
N THR A 331 22.04 0.90 8.76
CA THR A 331 23.51 1.05 8.86
C THR A 331 24.00 2.36 8.23
N GLU A 332 23.46 2.74 7.06
CA GLU A 332 23.93 3.90 6.30
C GLU A 332 23.29 5.22 6.73
N CYS A 333 22.04 5.19 7.19
CA CYS A 333 21.26 6.40 7.46
C CYS A 333 20.60 6.43 8.84
N GLY A 334 20.61 5.31 9.58
CA GLY A 334 19.84 5.17 10.81
C GLY A 334 20.20 6.16 11.91
N ASP A 335 21.45 6.63 11.98
CA ASP A 335 21.90 7.64 12.93
C ASP A 335 21.54 9.09 12.56
N GLN A 336 21.10 9.32 11.33
CA GLN A 336 20.86 10.65 10.75
C GLN A 336 19.39 10.94 10.46
N VAL A 337 18.57 9.90 10.28
CA VAL A 337 17.17 10.06 9.86
C VAL A 337 16.31 10.59 11.02
N GLU A 338 15.51 11.64 10.73
CA GLU A 338 14.56 12.23 11.69
C GLU A 338 13.10 12.06 11.23
N VAL A 339 12.89 11.79 9.93
CA VAL A 339 11.58 11.55 9.32
C VAL A 339 11.68 10.37 8.36
N SER A 340 10.84 9.36 8.55
CA SER A 340 10.68 8.24 7.62
C SER A 340 9.27 8.24 7.07
N PHE A 341 9.13 8.15 5.75
CA PHE A 341 7.84 8.06 5.07
C PHE A 341 7.86 6.98 3.99
N SER A 342 6.70 6.38 3.76
CA SER A 342 6.51 5.28 2.83
C SER A 342 5.50 5.67 1.75
N THR A 343 5.46 4.90 0.70
CA THR A 343 4.45 5.01 -0.38
C THR A 343 3.08 4.47 0.03
N HIS A 344 2.98 3.88 1.21
CA HIS A 344 1.73 3.50 1.88
C HIS A 344 1.73 3.95 3.34
N HIS A 345 0.55 3.98 3.97
CA HIS A 345 0.36 4.29 5.38
C HIS A 345 0.83 5.71 5.77
N TRP A 346 1.26 5.90 7.00
CA TRP A 346 1.64 7.17 7.62
C TRP A 346 3.13 7.19 8.00
N PRO A 347 3.75 8.39 8.01
CA PRO A 347 5.15 8.53 8.37
C PRO A 347 5.46 8.20 9.83
N THR A 348 6.75 8.13 10.14
CA THR A 348 7.30 8.03 11.50
C THR A 348 8.26 9.20 11.74
N TRP A 349 8.20 9.79 12.91
CA TRP A 349 9.08 10.87 13.32
C TRP A 349 9.91 10.50 14.54
N GLY A 350 11.11 11.08 14.58
CA GLY A 350 12.08 10.86 15.65
C GLY A 350 12.96 9.64 15.44
N ASN A 351 14.25 9.87 15.42
CA ASN A 351 15.27 8.88 15.08
C ASN A 351 15.08 7.53 15.79
N LYS A 352 14.93 7.55 17.13
CA LYS A 352 14.77 6.30 17.92
C LYS A 352 13.55 5.49 17.51
N ASN A 353 12.43 6.16 17.22
CA ASN A 353 11.19 5.49 16.81
C ASN A 353 11.36 4.87 15.42
N ILE A 354 12.02 5.58 14.50
CA ILE A 354 12.29 5.15 13.15
C ILE A 354 13.16 3.90 13.15
N VAL A 355 14.31 3.95 13.83
CA VAL A 355 15.25 2.83 13.89
C VAL A 355 14.59 1.61 14.54
N ALA A 356 13.90 1.79 15.67
CA ALA A 356 13.20 0.70 16.35
C ALA A 356 12.12 0.04 15.44
N TYR A 357 11.39 0.85 14.67
CA TYR A 357 10.40 0.36 13.71
C TYR A 357 11.07 -0.43 12.57
N TRP A 358 12.13 0.11 11.99
CA TRP A 358 12.88 -0.54 10.91
C TRP A 358 13.50 -1.86 11.37
N GLU A 359 14.08 -1.90 12.56
CA GLU A 359 14.63 -3.13 13.16
C GLU A 359 13.58 -4.23 13.30
N LYS A 360 12.35 -3.89 13.73
CA LYS A 360 11.25 -4.86 13.85
C LYS A 360 10.81 -5.42 12.50
N GLN A 361 10.78 -4.60 11.46
CA GLN A 361 10.45 -5.05 10.09
C GLN A 361 11.60 -5.89 9.51
N ARG A 362 12.85 -5.49 9.67
CA ARG A 362 14.05 -6.28 9.31
C ARG A 362 14.00 -7.67 9.92
N ASP A 363 13.81 -7.73 11.21
CA ASP A 363 13.83 -8.97 11.98
C ASP A 363 12.66 -9.89 11.60
N LEU A 364 11.50 -9.33 11.28
CA LEU A 364 10.34 -10.07 10.79
C LEU A 364 10.65 -10.85 9.51
N TYR A 365 11.13 -10.17 8.46
CA TYR A 365 11.45 -10.83 7.18
C TYR A 365 12.62 -11.80 7.31
N ARG A 366 13.63 -11.45 8.10
CA ARG A 366 14.76 -12.34 8.35
C ARG A 366 14.35 -13.59 9.09
N TYR A 367 13.54 -13.46 10.13
CA TYR A 367 13.02 -14.59 10.90
C TYR A 367 12.20 -15.54 10.02
N LEU A 368 11.28 -15.01 9.22
CA LEU A 368 10.46 -15.84 8.31
C LEU A 368 11.35 -16.64 7.35
N HIS A 369 12.31 -15.99 6.71
CA HIS A 369 13.23 -16.64 5.78
C HIS A 369 14.05 -17.73 6.46
N ASP A 370 14.75 -17.41 7.55
CA ASP A 370 15.70 -18.32 8.18
C ASP A 370 14.98 -19.50 8.85
N GLN A 371 13.84 -19.27 9.51
CA GLN A 371 13.07 -20.35 10.12
C GLN A 371 12.42 -21.27 9.08
N THR A 372 11.96 -20.75 7.95
CA THR A 372 11.47 -21.56 6.86
C THR A 372 12.54 -22.52 6.34
N LEU A 373 13.75 -21.99 6.07
CA LEU A 373 14.87 -22.82 5.61
C LEU A 373 15.33 -23.82 6.68
N HIS A 374 15.35 -23.41 7.95
CA HIS A 374 15.72 -24.29 9.05
C HIS A 374 14.81 -25.52 9.11
N LEU A 375 13.50 -25.34 9.07
CA LEU A 375 12.54 -26.43 9.10
C LEU A 375 12.56 -27.26 7.80
N ALA A 376 12.73 -26.62 6.64
CA ALA A 376 12.87 -27.31 5.35
C ALA A 376 14.09 -28.26 5.36
N ASN A 377 15.23 -27.80 5.92
CA ASN A 377 16.43 -28.61 6.08
C ASN A 377 16.26 -29.79 7.06
N GLN A 378 15.26 -29.73 7.94
CA GLN A 378 14.86 -30.85 8.80
C GLN A 378 13.91 -31.83 8.10
N GLY A 379 13.51 -31.57 6.87
CA GLY A 379 12.67 -32.43 6.05
C GLY A 379 11.16 -32.16 6.14
N TYR A 380 10.75 -31.06 6.78
CA TYR A 380 9.33 -30.67 6.80
C TYR A 380 8.87 -30.15 5.45
N THR A 381 7.63 -30.46 5.10
CA THR A 381 6.98 -29.96 3.88
C THR A 381 6.53 -28.49 4.05
N PRO A 382 6.31 -27.72 2.96
CA PRO A 382 5.82 -26.35 3.06
C PRO A 382 4.53 -26.20 3.89
N ARG A 383 3.60 -27.18 3.81
CA ARG A 383 2.36 -27.15 4.59
C ARG A 383 2.60 -27.32 6.09
N GLU A 384 3.48 -28.24 6.47
CA GLU A 384 3.87 -28.45 7.87
C GLU A 384 4.58 -27.20 8.42
N ILE A 385 5.50 -26.63 7.65
CA ILE A 385 6.24 -25.43 8.06
C ILE A 385 5.27 -24.26 8.28
N ALA A 386 4.29 -24.07 7.40
CA ALA A 386 3.28 -23.02 7.50
C ALA A 386 2.45 -23.08 8.79
N GLU A 387 2.22 -24.30 9.32
CA GLU A 387 1.53 -24.51 10.60
C GLU A 387 2.47 -24.38 11.81
N MET A 388 3.75 -24.70 11.63
CA MET A 388 4.75 -24.73 12.71
C MET A 388 5.31 -23.37 13.08
N ILE A 389 5.54 -22.47 12.10
CA ILE A 389 6.20 -21.19 12.36
C ILE A 389 5.30 -20.29 13.18
N LYS A 390 5.83 -19.83 14.31
CA LYS A 390 5.23 -18.82 15.19
C LYS A 390 6.23 -17.68 15.37
N LEU A 391 5.76 -16.46 15.19
CA LEU A 391 6.61 -15.29 15.46
C LEU A 391 6.90 -15.16 16.95
N PRO A 392 8.16 -14.87 17.35
CA PRO A 392 8.47 -14.53 18.73
C PRO A 392 7.70 -13.29 19.18
N SER A 393 7.36 -13.21 20.46
CA SER A 393 6.56 -12.12 21.04
C SER A 393 7.15 -10.73 20.78
N SER A 394 8.50 -10.64 20.74
CA SER A 394 9.21 -9.39 20.43
C SER A 394 8.94 -8.85 19.01
N ILE A 395 8.43 -9.68 18.11
CA ILE A 395 8.05 -9.33 16.74
C ILE A 395 6.53 -9.35 16.60
N ALA A 396 5.86 -10.37 17.15
CA ALA A 396 4.42 -10.61 17.00
C ALA A 396 3.54 -9.53 17.66
N ASN A 397 4.03 -8.90 18.72
CA ASN A 397 3.25 -7.92 19.50
C ASN A 397 3.33 -6.49 18.94
N GLU A 398 3.90 -6.31 17.76
CA GLU A 398 3.95 -5.04 17.04
C GLU A 398 2.79 -4.97 16.02
N PHE A 399 2.02 -3.87 16.02
CA PHE A 399 0.94 -3.69 15.02
C PHE A 399 1.49 -3.72 13.59
N ALA A 400 2.63 -3.08 13.34
CA ALA A 400 3.27 -3.05 12.03
C ALA A 400 3.73 -4.43 11.52
N ASN A 401 3.82 -5.43 12.37
CA ASN A 401 4.22 -6.79 12.02
C ASN A 401 3.04 -7.76 11.88
N ARG A 402 1.80 -7.25 11.98
CA ARG A 402 0.59 -8.05 11.82
C ARG A 402 0.30 -8.30 10.33
N GLY A 403 -0.27 -9.45 10.05
CA GLY A 403 -0.60 -9.88 8.69
C GLY A 403 -1.86 -9.24 8.13
N TYR A 404 -1.86 -7.93 7.95
CA TYR A 404 -3.01 -7.24 7.33
C TYR A 404 -3.01 -7.35 5.81
N TYR A 405 -1.82 -7.46 5.18
CA TYR A 405 -1.66 -7.58 3.73
C TYR A 405 -0.88 -8.82 3.29
N GLY A 406 -0.53 -9.66 4.22
CA GLY A 406 0.10 -10.96 4.06
C GLY A 406 -0.23 -11.82 5.26
N THR A 407 0.26 -13.05 5.29
CA THR A 407 0.18 -13.91 6.48
C THR A 407 1.46 -14.71 6.63
N VAL A 408 1.82 -15.09 7.84
CA VAL A 408 2.97 -15.96 8.09
C VAL A 408 2.85 -17.24 7.28
N SER A 409 1.70 -17.90 7.33
CA SER A 409 1.48 -19.19 6.66
C SER A 409 1.55 -19.13 5.13
N HIS A 410 1.15 -18.00 4.50
CA HIS A 410 1.27 -17.84 3.05
C HIS A 410 2.67 -17.41 2.60
N ASN A 411 3.40 -16.71 3.47
CA ASN A 411 4.76 -16.24 3.18
C ASN A 411 5.78 -17.37 3.31
N VAL A 412 5.51 -18.33 4.14
CA VAL A 412 6.32 -19.53 4.35
C VAL A 412 6.11 -20.55 3.25
#